data_a4dfd0bc385c5f150e6f09a9b1b3faaa
#
_entry.id   a4dfd0bc385c5f150e6f09a9b1b3faaa
#
_cell.length_a   1.000
_cell.length_b   1.000
_cell.length_c   1.000
_cell.angle_alpha   90.00
_cell.angle_beta   90.00
_cell.angle_gamma   90.00
#
_symmetry.space_group_name_H-M   'P 1'
#
loop_
_entity.id
_entity.type
_entity.pdbx_description
1 polymer ?
#
loop_
_entity_poly.entity_id
_entity_poly.type
_entity_poly.pdbx_seq_one_letter_code
_entity_poly.pdbx_strand_id
1 'polypeptide(L)'
;SFDPDAVIAWTDAVRDRGIDLPIYVGVPGVMRYQRLIDISRRIGVGDSLSYLRKTTGIVDFIRQFVGSRGQYTPDDFVEGIAPHYGVEGGIDGVHLYTFNQVQDTESWRRGYL
;
A
#
# COMPACT_ATOMS: atom_id res chain seq x y z
N SER A 1 4.51 -1.24 -2.35
CA SER A 1 4.85 0.17 -2.14
C SER A 1 3.84 0.85 -1.23
N PHE A 2 4.26 1.92 -0.60
CA PHE A 2 3.40 2.79 0.21
C PHE A 2 3.11 4.13 -0.48
N ASP A 3 3.71 4.34 -1.63
CA ASP A 3 3.59 5.59 -2.39
C ASP A 3 2.70 5.38 -3.61
N PRO A 4 1.43 5.82 -3.56
CA PRO A 4 0.52 5.66 -4.69
C PRO A 4 0.99 6.42 -5.93
N ASP A 5 1.61 7.59 -5.77
CA ASP A 5 2.08 8.38 -6.90
C ASP A 5 3.22 7.69 -7.65
N ALA A 6 4.13 7.02 -6.93
CA ALA A 6 5.19 6.24 -7.54
C ALA A 6 4.64 5.05 -8.33
N VAL A 7 3.61 4.39 -7.81
CA VAL A 7 2.95 3.27 -8.50
C VAL A 7 2.25 3.75 -9.78
N ILE A 8 1.57 4.88 -9.71
CA ILE A 8 0.89 5.46 -10.87
C ILE A 8 1.90 5.85 -11.95
N ALA A 9 2.99 6.52 -11.57
CA ALA A 9 4.05 6.91 -12.51
C ALA A 9 4.70 5.69 -13.17
N TRP A 10 4.93 4.62 -12.42
CA TRP A 10 5.46 3.37 -12.95
C TRP A 10 4.47 2.73 -13.92
N THR A 11 3.19 2.69 -13.59
CA THR A 11 2.14 2.15 -14.45
C THR A 11 2.08 2.90 -15.77
N ASP A 12 2.09 4.23 -15.73
CA ASP A 12 2.10 5.07 -16.93
C ASP A 12 3.34 4.80 -17.80
N ALA A 13 4.50 4.67 -17.17
CA ALA A 13 5.75 4.37 -17.89
C ALA A 13 5.70 2.99 -18.57
N VAL A 14 5.11 1.99 -17.93
CA VAL A 14 4.94 0.65 -18.51
C VAL A 14 3.99 0.71 -19.73
N ARG A 15 2.87 1.43 -19.60
CA ARG A 15 1.91 1.57 -20.70
C ARG A 15 2.49 2.35 -21.87
N ASP A 16 3.29 3.37 -21.60
CA ASP A 16 3.96 4.17 -22.65
C ASP A 16 4.93 3.34 -23.50
N ARG A 17 5.44 2.24 -22.94
CA ARG A 17 6.27 1.28 -23.66
C ARG A 17 5.47 0.26 -24.47
N GLY A 18 4.15 0.39 -24.53
CA GLY A 18 3.28 -0.50 -25.28
C GLY A 18 2.99 -1.83 -24.63
N ILE A 19 3.21 -1.95 -23.32
CA ILE A 19 2.91 -3.15 -22.57
C ILE A 19 1.47 -3.12 -22.09
N ASP A 20 0.65 -4.07 -22.56
CA ASP A 20 -0.79 -4.13 -22.27
C ASP A 20 -1.15 -5.23 -21.25
N LEU A 21 -0.18 -5.88 -20.65
CA LEU A 21 -0.42 -6.93 -19.66
C LEU A 21 -1.18 -6.36 -18.45
N PRO A 22 -2.05 -7.17 -17.83
CA PRO A 22 -2.72 -6.76 -16.59
C PRO A 22 -1.70 -6.44 -15.49
N ILE A 23 -1.97 -5.36 -14.76
CA ILE A 23 -1.13 -4.93 -13.64
C ILE A 23 -1.89 -5.13 -12.35
N TYR A 24 -1.31 -5.93 -11.45
CA TYR A 24 -1.80 -6.14 -10.09
C TYR A 24 -0.78 -5.55 -9.12
N VAL A 25 -1.21 -4.59 -8.32
CA VAL A 25 -0.34 -3.88 -7.39
C VAL A 25 -0.28 -4.63 -6.07
N GLY A 26 0.94 -4.96 -5.62
CA GLY A 26 1.15 -5.60 -4.32
C GLY A 26 1.02 -4.59 -3.18
N VAL A 27 0.15 -4.90 -2.22
CA VAL A 27 -0.13 -4.04 -1.08
C VAL A 27 -0.08 -4.88 0.19
N PRO A 28 0.66 -4.44 1.24
CA PRO A 28 0.57 -5.12 2.51
C PRO A 28 -0.82 -4.92 3.11
N GLY A 29 -1.37 -5.98 3.70
CA GLY A 29 -2.64 -5.93 4.40
C GLY A 29 -2.50 -5.26 5.76
N VAL A 30 -3.49 -5.49 6.61
CA VAL A 30 -3.47 -4.98 7.98
C VAL A 30 -2.37 -5.66 8.78
N MET A 31 -1.51 -4.88 9.42
CA MET A 31 -0.45 -5.42 10.28
C MET A 31 0.02 -4.38 11.29
N ARG A 32 0.68 -4.86 12.34
CA ARG A 32 1.30 -3.98 13.32
C ARG A 32 2.45 -3.20 12.69
N TYR A 33 2.58 -1.92 13.02
CA TYR A 33 3.65 -1.08 12.47
C TYR A 33 5.03 -1.64 12.74
N GLN A 34 5.27 -2.17 13.94
CA GLN A 34 6.56 -2.76 14.28
C GLN A 34 6.91 -3.93 13.37
N ARG A 35 5.94 -4.81 13.10
CA ARG A 35 6.12 -5.93 12.18
C ARG A 35 6.35 -5.45 10.75
N LEU A 36 5.63 -4.43 10.34
CA LEU A 36 5.79 -3.80 9.02
C LEU A 36 7.20 -3.25 8.86
N ILE A 37 7.72 -2.54 9.87
CA ILE A 37 9.07 -2.01 9.87
C ILE A 37 10.10 -3.12 9.77
N ASP A 38 9.96 -4.18 10.56
CA ASP A 38 10.89 -5.31 10.57
C ASP A 38 10.92 -6.02 9.21
N ILE A 39 9.77 -6.27 8.62
CA ILE A 39 9.65 -6.91 7.31
C ILE A 39 10.23 -5.98 6.23
N SER A 40 9.91 -4.69 6.28
CA SER A 40 10.40 -3.70 5.30
C SER A 40 11.92 -3.61 5.29
N ARG A 41 12.55 -3.72 6.45
CA ARG A 41 14.01 -3.75 6.54
C ARG A 41 14.59 -5.01 5.89
N ARG A 42 13.92 -6.16 6.07
CA ARG A 42 14.38 -7.45 5.54
C ARG A 42 14.27 -7.52 4.02
N ILE A 43 13.23 -6.95 3.45
CA ILE A 43 12.97 -7.02 2.00
C ILE A 43 13.46 -5.79 1.23
N GLY A 44 14.07 -4.82 1.90
CA GLY A 44 14.72 -3.68 1.24
C GLY A 44 13.79 -2.60 0.70
N VAL A 45 12.59 -2.44 1.26
CA VAL A 45 11.64 -1.38 0.87
C VAL A 45 11.71 -0.15 1.78
N GLY A 46 12.90 0.15 2.33
CA GLY A 46 13.09 1.27 3.24
C GLY A 46 12.69 2.63 2.68
N ASP A 47 12.86 2.84 1.37
CA ASP A 47 12.47 4.10 0.72
C ASP A 47 10.95 4.31 0.74
N SER A 48 10.18 3.26 0.51
CA SER A 48 8.71 3.31 0.61
C SER A 48 8.25 3.61 2.04
N LEU A 49 8.93 3.05 3.03
CA LEU A 49 8.65 3.32 4.44
C LEU A 49 9.00 4.77 4.79
N SER A 50 10.09 5.30 4.25
CA SER A 50 10.48 6.69 4.42
C SER A 50 9.43 7.66 3.84
N TYR A 51 8.83 7.32 2.72
CA TYR A 51 7.71 8.07 2.16
C TYR A 51 6.55 8.16 3.15
N LEU A 52 6.16 7.04 3.75
CA LEU A 52 5.07 7.00 4.72
C LEU A 52 5.35 7.94 5.91
N ARG A 53 6.59 7.94 6.41
CA ARG A 53 6.99 8.82 7.50
C ARG A 53 7.00 10.29 7.12
N LYS A 54 7.48 10.63 5.92
CA LYS A 54 7.57 12.02 5.44
C LYS A 54 6.20 12.62 5.15
N THR A 55 5.30 11.82 4.55
CA THR A 55 3.98 12.29 4.12
C THR A 55 3.07 12.57 5.31
N THR A 56 3.15 11.75 6.36
CA THR A 56 2.31 11.92 7.54
C THR A 56 2.93 12.81 8.61
N GLY A 57 4.26 13.10 8.52
CA GLY A 57 4.98 13.78 9.58
C GLY A 57 5.18 12.89 10.80
N ILE A 58 6.15 13.26 11.66
CA ILE A 58 6.50 12.44 12.83
C ILE A 58 5.34 12.38 13.84
N VAL A 59 4.69 13.52 14.09
CA VAL A 59 3.60 13.61 15.06
C VAL A 59 2.39 12.81 14.58
N ASP A 60 2.01 12.96 13.33
CA ASP A 60 0.89 12.24 12.73
C ASP A 60 1.18 10.75 12.62
N PHE A 61 2.42 10.38 12.29
CA PHE A 61 2.85 8.98 12.26
C PHE A 61 2.70 8.33 13.64
N ILE A 62 3.14 9.01 14.71
CA ILE A 62 3.00 8.53 16.09
C ILE A 62 1.51 8.48 16.47
N ARG A 63 0.73 9.47 16.09
CA ARG A 63 -0.71 9.52 16.37
C ARG A 63 -1.45 8.37 15.69
N GLN A 64 -1.13 8.06 14.44
CA GLN A 64 -1.69 6.91 13.74
C GLN A 64 -1.29 5.60 14.43
N PHE A 65 -0.04 5.49 14.84
CA PHE A 65 0.46 4.32 15.56
C PHE A 65 -0.32 4.07 16.85
N VAL A 66 -0.60 5.13 17.63
CA VAL A 66 -1.35 5.04 18.88
C VAL A 66 -2.87 4.93 18.62
N GLY A 67 -3.40 5.75 17.72
CA GLY A 67 -4.84 5.81 17.43
C GLY A 67 -5.38 4.58 16.73
N SER A 68 -4.59 3.89 15.93
CA SER A 68 -4.95 2.64 15.27
C SER A 68 -4.50 1.40 16.03
N ARG A 69 -4.22 1.54 17.32
CA ARG A 69 -3.68 0.47 18.19
C ARG A 69 -2.37 -0.12 17.66
N GLY A 70 -1.55 0.72 17.03
CA GLY A 70 -0.29 0.32 16.45
C GLY A 70 -0.42 -0.52 15.17
N GLN A 71 -1.55 -0.46 14.48
CA GLN A 71 -1.80 -1.20 13.24
C GLN A 71 -1.73 -0.29 12.02
N TYR A 72 -1.09 -0.78 10.97
CA TYR A 72 -1.15 -0.21 9.63
C TYR A 72 -2.36 -0.76 8.89
N THR A 73 -3.05 0.10 8.16
CA THR A 73 -4.09 -0.29 7.20
C THR A 73 -3.78 0.34 5.83
N PRO A 74 -4.11 -0.33 4.72
CA PRO A 74 -3.79 0.18 3.40
C PRO A 74 -4.80 1.19 2.83
N ASP A 75 -5.68 1.77 3.65
CA ASP A 75 -6.76 2.64 3.20
C ASP A 75 -6.26 3.80 2.34
N ASP A 76 -5.30 4.56 2.83
CA ASP A 76 -4.80 5.75 2.12
C ASP A 76 -4.13 5.38 0.79
N PHE A 77 -3.40 4.28 0.78
CA PHE A 77 -2.77 3.79 -0.44
C PHE A 77 -3.82 3.38 -1.48
N VAL A 78 -4.82 2.62 -1.07
CA VAL A 78 -5.91 2.17 -1.95
C VAL A 78 -6.69 3.36 -2.48
N GLU A 79 -6.99 4.34 -1.65
CA GLU A 79 -7.64 5.57 -2.07
C GLU A 79 -6.79 6.35 -3.08
N GLY A 80 -5.48 6.38 -2.90
CA GLY A 80 -4.56 7.05 -3.81
C GLY A 80 -4.50 6.41 -5.20
N ILE A 81 -4.65 5.10 -5.31
CA ILE A 81 -4.64 4.40 -6.59
C ILE A 81 -6.04 4.20 -7.20
N ALA A 82 -7.09 4.44 -6.43
CA ALA A 82 -8.47 4.18 -6.86
C ALA A 82 -8.87 4.85 -8.19
N PRO A 83 -8.47 6.11 -8.49
CA PRO A 83 -8.79 6.74 -9.76
C PRO A 83 -8.21 6.01 -10.99
N HIS A 84 -7.17 5.21 -10.79
CA HIS A 84 -6.50 4.45 -11.84
C HIS A 84 -6.89 2.97 -11.88
N TYR A 85 -7.81 2.57 -11.02
CA TYR A 85 -8.28 1.20 -10.92
C TYR A 85 -9.43 0.95 -11.91
N GLY A 86 -9.31 -0.13 -12.68
CA GLY A 86 -10.37 -0.55 -13.61
C GLY A 86 -10.54 0.32 -14.83
N VAL A 87 -9.62 1.26 -15.09
CA VAL A 87 -9.64 2.12 -16.28
C VAL A 87 -8.65 1.60 -17.33
N GLU A 88 -8.89 1.93 -18.60
CA GLU A 88 -7.98 1.57 -19.68
C GLU A 88 -6.60 2.20 -19.44
N GLY A 89 -5.55 1.38 -19.56
CA GLY A 89 -4.18 1.81 -19.30
C GLY A 89 -3.84 1.97 -17.83
N GLY A 90 -4.74 1.61 -16.92
CA GLY A 90 -4.54 1.72 -15.48
C GLY A 90 -4.19 0.40 -14.80
N ILE A 91 -4.62 0.28 -13.56
CA ILE A 91 -4.38 -0.86 -12.66
C ILE A 91 -5.58 -1.81 -12.73
N ASP A 92 -5.31 -3.10 -12.84
CA ASP A 92 -6.34 -4.11 -13.03
C ASP A 92 -6.77 -4.77 -11.71
N GLY A 93 -5.90 -4.77 -10.72
CA GLY A 93 -6.22 -5.36 -9.43
C GLY A 93 -5.18 -5.09 -8.36
N VAL A 94 -5.49 -5.59 -7.17
CA VAL A 94 -4.62 -5.48 -6.00
C VAL A 94 -4.33 -6.87 -5.47
N HIS A 95 -3.08 -7.13 -5.15
CA HIS A 95 -2.64 -8.35 -4.47
C HIS A 95 -2.30 -8.01 -3.02
N LEU A 96 -3.06 -8.55 -2.08
CA LEU A 96 -2.84 -8.29 -0.65
C LEU A 96 -1.87 -9.31 -0.07
N TYR A 97 -0.76 -8.80 0.49
CA TYR A 97 0.18 -9.61 1.26
C TYR A 97 -0.26 -9.62 2.72
N THR A 98 -0.65 -10.77 3.21
CA THR A 98 -1.24 -10.89 4.56
C THR A 98 -0.22 -11.06 5.68
N PHE A 99 0.97 -11.57 5.37
CA PHE A 99 2.04 -11.84 6.36
C PHE A 99 1.52 -12.55 7.62
N ASN A 100 0.72 -13.62 7.42
CA ASN A 100 0.10 -14.43 8.47
C ASN A 100 -0.99 -13.71 9.29
N GLN A 101 -1.47 -12.55 8.86
CA GLN A 101 -2.59 -11.83 9.49
C GLN A 101 -3.83 -11.85 8.56
N VAL A 102 -4.21 -13.03 8.12
CA VAL A 102 -5.30 -13.23 7.16
C VAL A 102 -6.63 -12.72 7.71
N GLN A 103 -6.93 -13.02 8.98
CA GLN A 103 -8.20 -12.62 9.59
C GLN A 103 -8.36 -11.10 9.64
N ASP A 104 -7.31 -10.39 10.09
CA ASP A 104 -7.34 -8.94 10.18
C ASP A 104 -7.46 -8.28 8.81
N THR A 105 -6.73 -8.80 7.84
CA THR A 105 -6.80 -8.33 6.45
C THR A 105 -8.18 -8.58 5.84
N GLU A 106 -8.76 -9.75 6.06
CA GLU A 106 -10.10 -10.08 5.55
C GLU A 106 -11.18 -9.22 6.22
N SER A 107 -11.08 -8.98 7.53
CA SER A 107 -12.00 -8.08 8.23
C SER A 107 -11.92 -6.66 7.69
N TRP A 108 -10.72 -6.17 7.42
CA TRP A 108 -10.51 -4.88 6.78
C TRP A 108 -11.15 -4.84 5.38
N ARG A 109 -10.88 -5.86 4.57
CA ARG A 109 -11.41 -5.93 3.21
C ARG A 109 -12.93 -5.86 3.18
N ARG A 110 -13.58 -6.61 4.06
CA ARG A 110 -15.05 -6.62 4.16
C ARG A 110 -15.62 -5.28 4.61
N GLY A 111 -14.94 -4.63 5.54
CA GLY A 111 -15.36 -3.30 6.02
C GLY A 111 -15.12 -2.20 5.00
N TYR A 112 -14.09 -2.34 4.15
CA TYR A 112 -13.77 -1.36 3.12
C TYR A 112 -14.71 -1.46 1.90
N LEU A 113 -15.08 -2.66 1.54
CA LEU A 113 -16.00 -2.92 0.43
C LEU A 113 -17.44 -2.80 0.89
#